data_0ec61b3dd25a85a8885cc6bd03f9c70a
#
_entry.id   0ec61b3dd25a85a8885cc6bd03f9c70a
#
_cell.length_a   1.000
_cell.length_b   1.000
_cell.length_c   1.000
_cell.angle_alpha   90.00
_cell.angle_beta   90.00
_cell.angle_gamma   90.00
#
_symmetry.space_group_name_H-M   'P 1'
#
loop_
_entity.id
_entity.type
_entity.pdbx_description
1 polymer ?
#
loop_
_entity_poly.entity_id
_entity_poly.type
_entity_poly.pdbx_seq_one_letter_code
_entity_poly.pdbx_strand_id
1 'polypeptide(L)' 'MTTVARARFSQLVLPRLDEGYRLAHWLTGNATDAEDVMQEACLRAYRAIESFAEGLSLIHI' A
#
# COMPACT_ATOMS: atom_id res chain seq x y z
N MET A 1 0.71 -13.12 -7.14
CA MET A 1 1.05 -12.39 -5.90
C MET A 1 2.16 -13.12 -5.19
N THR A 2 3.30 -12.50 -4.98
CA THR A 2 4.43 -13.15 -4.35
C THR A 2 4.37 -13.01 -2.83
N THR A 3 4.92 -14.00 -2.11
CA THR A 3 5.00 -13.96 -0.64
C THR A 3 5.85 -12.78 -0.16
N VAL A 4 6.91 -12.44 -0.90
CA VAL A 4 7.80 -11.33 -0.55
C VAL A 4 7.06 -10.00 -0.64
N ALA A 5 6.31 -9.76 -1.71
CA ALA A 5 5.55 -8.52 -1.88
C ALA A 5 4.50 -8.37 -0.79
N ARG A 6 3.84 -9.48 -0.45
CA ARG A 6 2.81 -9.50 0.58
C ARG A 6 3.38 -9.17 1.96
N ALA A 7 4.53 -9.77 2.30
CA ALA A 7 5.20 -9.51 3.57
C ALA A 7 5.68 -8.06 3.66
N ARG A 8 6.26 -7.54 2.60
CA ARG A 8 6.71 -6.15 2.54
C ARG A 8 5.54 -5.18 2.69
N PHE A 9 4.45 -5.44 1.99
CA PHE A 9 3.24 -4.62 2.10
C PHE A 9 2.76 -4.57 3.54
N SER A 10 2.65 -5.73 4.20
CA SER A 10 2.20 -5.81 5.58
C SER A 10 3.11 -5.04 6.52
N GLN A 11 4.41 -5.19 6.37
CA GLN A 11 5.38 -4.54 7.23
C GLN A 11 5.42 -3.02 7.07
N LEU A 12 5.27 -2.53 5.83
CA LEU A 12 5.44 -1.11 5.54
C LEU A 12 4.13 -0.33 5.66
N VAL A 13 3.02 -0.94 5.31
CA VAL A 13 1.75 -0.24 5.13
C VAL A 13 0.80 -0.42 6.31
N LEU A 14 0.65 -1.64 6.82
CA LEU A 14 -0.34 -1.91 7.86
C LEU A 14 -0.15 -1.07 9.12
N PRO A 15 1.07 -0.85 9.63
CA PRO A 15 1.24 -0.02 10.82
C PRO A 15 0.86 1.45 10.62
N ARG A 16 0.73 1.89 9.37
CA ARG A 16 0.46 3.29 9.03
C ARG A 16 -0.94 3.53 8.50
N LEU A 17 -1.79 2.51 8.48
CA LEU A 17 -3.13 2.65 7.94
C LEU A 17 -3.97 3.66 8.73
N ASP A 18 -3.87 3.66 10.06
CA ASP A 18 -4.62 4.58 10.89
C ASP A 18 -4.23 6.03 10.61
N GLU A 19 -2.95 6.29 10.50
CA GLU A 19 -2.45 7.63 10.19
C GLU A 19 -2.92 8.08 8.80
N GLY A 20 -2.80 7.20 7.83
CA GLY A 20 -3.24 7.48 6.46
C GLY A 20 -4.72 7.75 6.39
N TYR A 21 -5.54 6.97 7.08
CA TYR A 21 -6.98 7.17 7.12
C TYR A 21 -7.34 8.50 7.77
N ARG A 22 -6.71 8.85 8.88
CA ARG A 22 -6.95 10.13 9.54
C ARG A 22 -6.65 11.29 8.63
N LEU A 23 -5.52 11.23 7.94
CA LEU A 23 -5.14 12.27 6.99
C LEU A 23 -6.12 12.36 5.84
N ALA A 24 -6.50 11.23 5.26
CA ALA A 24 -7.44 11.18 4.16
C ALA A 24 -8.80 11.72 4.58
N HIS A 25 -9.26 11.36 5.77
CA HIS A 25 -10.53 11.85 6.31
C HIS A 25 -10.49 13.36 6.52
N TRP A 26 -9.38 13.87 7.05
CA TRP A 26 -9.20 15.30 7.27
C TRP A 26 -9.20 16.08 5.95
N LEU A 27 -8.53 15.54 4.92
CA LEU A 27 -8.43 16.21 3.62
C LEU A 27 -9.75 16.17 2.83
N THR A 28 -10.46 15.06 2.89
CA THR A 28 -11.70 14.90 2.12
C THR A 28 -12.94 15.36 2.88
N GLY A 29 -12.88 15.36 4.21
CA GLY A 29 -14.03 15.69 5.06
C GLY A 29 -15.16 14.66 5.01
N ASN A 30 -14.90 13.46 4.44
CA ASN A 30 -15.92 12.45 4.19
C ASN A 30 -15.34 11.06 4.38
N ALA A 31 -16.00 10.21 5.19
CA ALA A 31 -15.48 8.89 5.50
C ALA A 31 -15.44 7.97 4.26
N THR A 32 -16.45 8.04 3.39
CA THR A 32 -16.50 7.23 2.19
C THR A 32 -15.36 7.60 1.24
N ASP A 33 -15.14 8.88 1.04
CA ASP A 33 -14.04 9.36 0.19
C ASP A 33 -12.68 8.98 0.79
N ALA A 34 -12.55 9.06 2.11
CA ALA A 34 -11.32 8.65 2.78
C ALA A 34 -11.03 7.17 2.57
N GLU A 35 -12.06 6.32 2.62
CA GLU A 35 -11.91 4.89 2.35
C GLU A 35 -11.46 4.63 0.91
N ASP A 36 -12.05 5.35 -0.04
CA ASP A 36 -11.69 5.21 -1.46
C ASP A 36 -10.23 5.62 -1.69
N VAL A 37 -9.82 6.73 -1.10
CA VAL A 37 -8.42 7.19 -1.18
C VAL A 37 -7.48 6.15 -0.60
N MET A 38 -7.82 5.58 0.55
CA MET A 38 -6.99 4.57 1.19
C MET A 38 -6.90 3.29 0.38
N GLN A 39 -8.01 2.84 -0.19
CA GLN A 39 -8.02 1.65 -1.04
C GLN A 39 -7.11 1.86 -2.25
N GLU A 40 -7.22 3.00 -2.92
CA GLU A 40 -6.38 3.27 -4.08
C GLU A 40 -4.91 3.40 -3.70
N ALA A 41 -4.62 4.08 -2.60
CA ALA A 41 -3.24 4.21 -2.12
C ALA A 41 -2.64 2.84 -1.79
N CYS A 42 -3.41 1.96 -1.15
CA CYS A 42 -2.97 0.61 -0.83
C CYS A 42 -2.69 -0.21 -2.09
N LEU A 43 -3.56 -0.10 -3.10
CA LEU A 43 -3.35 -0.81 -4.35
C LEU A 43 -2.09 -0.33 -5.07
N ARG A 44 -1.87 0.97 -5.10
CA ARG A 44 -0.67 1.54 -5.73
C ARG A 44 0.60 1.12 -4.98
N ALA A 45 0.56 1.16 -3.66
CA ALA A 45 1.68 0.72 -2.84
C ALA A 45 1.98 -0.76 -3.05
N TYR A 46 0.94 -1.58 -3.10
CA TYR A 46 1.09 -3.01 -3.32
C TYR A 46 1.73 -3.30 -4.67
N ARG A 47 1.25 -2.64 -5.73
CA ARG A 47 1.80 -2.80 -7.08
C ARG A 47 3.26 -2.38 -7.15
N ALA A 48 3.60 -1.28 -6.47
CA ALA A 48 4.99 -0.82 -6.44
C ALA A 48 5.90 -1.83 -5.76
N ILE A 49 5.47 -2.39 -4.64
CA ILE A 49 6.25 -3.39 -3.90
C ILE A 49 6.37 -4.68 -4.70
N GLU A 50 5.30 -5.10 -5.36
CA GLU A 50 5.31 -6.30 -6.20
C GLU A 50 6.29 -6.13 -7.36
N SER A 51 6.26 -4.98 -8.02
CA SER A 51 7.18 -4.66 -9.10
C SER A 51 8.63 -4.66 -8.64
N PHE A 52 8.90 -4.13 -7.45
CA PHE A 52 10.23 -4.15 -6.87
C PHE A 52 10.70 -5.59 -6.59
N ALA A 53 9.82 -6.42 -6.06
CA ALA A 53 10.14 -7.82 -5.78
C ALA A 53 10.44 -8.59 -7.06
N GLU A 54 9.69 -8.34 -8.14
CA GLU A 54 9.95 -8.93 -9.44
C GLU A 54 11.32 -8.51 -9.98
N GLY A 55 11.67 -7.22 -9.83
CA GLY A 55 12.97 -6.71 -10.23
C GLY A 55 14.11 -7.41 -9.50
N LEU A 56 13.95 -7.66 -8.21
CA LEU A 56 14.95 -8.41 -7.43
C LEU A 56 15.10 -9.84 -7.93
N SER A 57 14.01 -10.50 -8.29
CA SER A 57 14.04 -11.85 -8.85
C SER A 57 14.84 -11.89 -10.15
N LEU A 58 14.66 -10.89 -11.00
CA LEU A 58 15.40 -10.81 -12.26
C LEU A 58 16.90 -10.61 -12.04
N ILE A 59 17.28 -9.86 -11.02
CA ILE A 59 18.67 -9.61 -10.69
C ILE A 59 19.39 -10.90 -10.25
N HIS A 60 18.67 -11.80 -9.60
CA HIS A 60 19.23 -13.05 -9.10
C HIS A 60 19.32 -14.17 -10.15
N ILE A 61 18.81 -13.94 -11.31
CA ILE A 61 18.94 -14.86 -12.43
C ILE A 61 20.24 -14.57 -13.20
#